data_136a402854d4e31939816a0bb5026124
#
_entry.id   136a402854d4e31939816a0bb5026124
#
_cell.length_a   1.000
_cell.length_b   1.000
_cell.length_c   1.000
_cell.angle_alpha   90.00
_cell.angle_beta   90.00
_cell.angle_gamma   90.00
#
_symmetry.space_group_name_H-M   'P 1'
#
loop_
_entity.id
_entity.type
_entity.pdbx_description
1 polymer ?
#
loop_
_entity_poly.entity_id
_entity_poly.type
_entity_poly.pdbx_seq_one_letter_code
_entity_poly.pdbx_strand_id
1 'polypeptide(L)'
;ISMKGGVPSHDTFRRIFCILDFENFQKIFIAWTQDIKKSLKIKNDQICIDGKTLCGSLNKLKSMKAVHMVNAWSTGMSMSLGQIPTEEKSNEITAIPLLLDLLDLKNCLVSIDAIGCQTEIANKVTVKGGNYLLAVKENQKGLYEEELRQTEIMRLN
;
A
#
# COMPACT_ATOMS: atom_id res chain seq x y z
N ILE A 1 20.02 -22.05 -3.33
CA ILE A 1 21.18 -21.30 -2.78
C ILE A 1 21.76 -22.15 -1.67
N SER A 2 23.05 -22.57 -1.81
CA SER A 2 23.73 -23.34 -0.77
C SER A 2 24.19 -22.38 0.34
N MET A 3 23.65 -22.53 1.53
CA MET A 3 24.02 -21.75 2.72
C MET A 3 25.15 -22.47 3.46
N LYS A 4 26.38 -22.39 2.94
CA LYS A 4 27.56 -23.06 3.55
C LYS A 4 27.86 -22.67 5.02
N GLY A 5 27.31 -21.53 5.48
CA GLY A 5 27.44 -21.04 6.86
C GLY A 5 26.19 -21.22 7.74
N GLY A 6 25.19 -21.97 7.27
CA GLY A 6 23.91 -22.10 7.97
C GLY A 6 23.00 -20.87 7.86
N VAL A 7 21.85 -20.91 8.52
CA VAL A 7 20.90 -19.78 8.58
C VAL A 7 21.47 -18.72 9.54
N PRO A 8 21.52 -17.44 9.14
CA PRO A 8 21.97 -16.36 10.02
C PRO A 8 21.13 -16.28 11.29
N SER A 9 21.75 -15.91 12.42
CA SER A 9 21.03 -15.69 13.67
C SER A 9 20.13 -14.45 13.59
N HIS A 10 19.15 -14.38 14.49
CA HIS A 10 18.29 -13.21 14.64
C HIS A 10 19.10 -11.89 14.82
N ASP A 11 20.16 -11.92 15.59
CA ASP A 11 21.04 -10.76 15.79
C ASP A 11 21.77 -10.35 14.53
N THR A 12 22.17 -11.31 13.70
CA THR A 12 22.80 -11.03 12.40
C THR A 12 21.82 -10.31 11.48
N PHE A 13 20.58 -10.79 11.36
CA PHE A 13 19.53 -10.09 10.60
C PHE A 13 19.28 -8.69 11.13
N ARG A 14 19.11 -8.53 12.45
CA ARG A 14 18.91 -7.23 13.07
C ARG A 14 20.05 -6.26 12.73
N ARG A 15 21.31 -6.68 12.82
CA ARG A 15 22.47 -5.84 12.48
C ARG A 15 22.48 -5.43 11.03
N ILE A 16 22.16 -6.33 10.10
CA ILE A 16 22.07 -6.02 8.66
C ILE A 16 20.98 -4.98 8.44
N PHE A 17 19.75 -5.18 8.97
CA PHE A 17 18.67 -4.24 8.79
C PHE A 17 18.92 -2.86 9.41
N CYS A 18 19.76 -2.76 10.47
CA CYS A 18 20.14 -1.48 11.05
C CYS A 18 21.10 -0.66 10.19
N ILE A 19 21.85 -1.29 9.26
CA ILE A 19 22.81 -0.60 8.38
C ILE A 19 22.33 -0.45 6.94
N LEU A 20 21.19 -1.08 6.58
CA LEU A 20 20.62 -0.94 5.25
C LEU A 20 20.10 0.47 5.02
N ASP A 21 20.48 1.04 3.89
CA ASP A 21 19.84 2.23 3.36
C ASP A 21 18.41 1.89 2.91
N PHE A 22 17.43 2.44 3.61
CA PHE A 22 16.01 2.14 3.41
C PHE A 22 15.54 2.49 1.99
N GLU A 23 15.93 3.65 1.45
CA GLU A 23 15.47 4.12 0.14
C GLU A 23 16.01 3.23 -0.99
N ASN A 24 17.30 2.89 -0.93
CA ASN A 24 17.91 2.01 -1.90
C ASN A 24 17.35 0.57 -1.80
N PHE A 25 17.17 0.07 -0.59
CA PHE A 25 16.52 -1.23 -0.37
C PHE A 25 15.11 -1.26 -0.95
N GLN A 26 14.31 -0.23 -0.72
CA GLN A 26 12.95 -0.12 -1.25
C GLN A 26 12.93 -0.11 -2.78
N LYS A 27 13.80 0.65 -3.43
CA LYS A 27 13.92 0.68 -4.90
C LYS A 27 14.24 -0.71 -5.48
N ILE A 28 15.22 -1.38 -4.89
CA ILE A 28 15.61 -2.74 -5.31
C ILE A 28 14.47 -3.73 -5.08
N PHE A 29 13.79 -3.65 -3.93
CA PHE A 29 12.66 -4.51 -3.61
C PHE A 29 11.51 -4.34 -4.60
N ILE A 30 11.13 -3.09 -4.94
CA ILE A 30 10.08 -2.81 -5.90
C ILE A 30 10.45 -3.32 -7.30
N ALA A 31 11.68 -3.10 -7.75
CA ALA A 31 12.16 -3.62 -9.03
C ALA A 31 12.07 -5.16 -9.07
N TRP A 32 12.48 -5.82 -8.01
CA TRP A 32 12.40 -7.27 -7.88
C TRP A 32 10.94 -7.78 -7.90
N THR A 33 10.00 -7.13 -7.21
CA THR A 33 8.58 -7.51 -7.27
C THR A 33 7.99 -7.36 -8.66
N GLN A 34 8.39 -6.32 -9.41
CA GLN A 34 7.98 -6.12 -10.81
C GLN A 34 8.48 -7.25 -11.72
N ASP A 35 9.72 -7.70 -11.52
CA ASP A 35 10.28 -8.80 -12.31
C ASP A 35 9.58 -10.13 -11.98
N ILE A 36 9.22 -10.37 -10.72
CA ILE A 36 8.40 -11.52 -10.34
C ILE A 36 7.02 -11.44 -11.03
N LYS A 37 6.35 -10.28 -10.99
CA LYS A 37 5.04 -10.09 -11.63
C LYS A 37 5.11 -10.42 -13.13
N LYS A 38 6.14 -9.95 -13.83
CA LYS A 38 6.38 -10.28 -15.25
C LYS A 38 6.61 -11.77 -15.47
N SER A 39 7.44 -12.40 -14.63
CA SER A 39 7.76 -13.84 -14.72
C SER A 39 6.54 -14.73 -14.50
N LEU A 40 5.67 -14.35 -13.56
CA LEU A 40 4.42 -15.03 -13.27
C LEU A 40 3.31 -14.73 -14.29
N LYS A 41 3.53 -13.80 -15.23
CA LYS A 41 2.56 -13.35 -16.23
C LYS A 41 1.22 -12.90 -15.63
N ILE A 42 1.24 -12.33 -14.45
CA ILE A 42 0.03 -11.86 -13.74
C ILE A 42 -0.55 -10.67 -14.48
N LYS A 43 -1.79 -10.84 -14.95
CA LYS A 43 -2.59 -9.79 -15.59
C LYS A 43 -3.76 -9.42 -14.69
N ASN A 44 -4.21 -8.17 -14.78
CA ASN A 44 -5.39 -7.66 -14.05
C ASN A 44 -5.28 -7.91 -12.54
N ASP A 45 -4.11 -7.63 -11.97
CA ASP A 45 -3.86 -7.78 -10.54
C ASP A 45 -4.72 -6.80 -9.71
N GLN A 46 -5.14 -7.22 -8.54
CA GLN A 46 -5.72 -6.31 -7.56
C GLN A 46 -4.65 -5.91 -6.54
N ILE A 47 -4.45 -4.61 -6.42
CA ILE A 47 -3.52 -4.00 -5.46
C ILE A 47 -4.34 -3.35 -4.36
N CYS A 48 -4.24 -3.89 -3.15
CA CYS A 48 -4.90 -3.34 -1.97
C CYS A 48 -3.96 -2.37 -1.26
N ILE A 49 -4.40 -1.14 -1.07
CA ILE A 49 -3.68 -0.12 -0.29
C ILE A 49 -4.32 -0.03 1.09
N ASP A 50 -3.51 -0.22 2.12
CA ASP A 50 -3.96 -0.20 3.52
C ASP A 50 -2.91 0.43 4.43
N GLY A 51 -3.37 1.19 5.42
CA GLY A 51 -2.53 1.80 6.44
C GLY A 51 -2.52 0.97 7.73
N LYS A 52 -1.33 0.67 8.26
CA LYS A 52 -1.17 -0.09 9.51
C LYS A 52 -0.21 0.58 10.47
N THR A 53 -0.64 0.66 11.73
CA THR A 53 0.25 1.01 12.83
C THR A 53 1.03 -0.23 13.27
N LEU A 54 2.36 -0.15 13.25
CA LEU A 54 3.22 -1.26 13.67
C LEU A 54 3.13 -1.44 15.17
N CYS A 55 2.54 -2.57 15.61
CA CYS A 55 2.49 -2.93 17.02
C CYS A 55 3.90 -3.08 17.59
N GLY A 56 4.14 -2.51 18.78
CA GLY A 56 5.44 -2.58 19.45
C GLY A 56 6.48 -1.56 18.96
N SER A 57 6.18 -0.73 17.94
CA SER A 57 7.06 0.37 17.54
C SER A 57 7.03 1.56 18.52
N LEU A 58 6.00 1.63 19.37
CA LEU A 58 5.89 2.64 20.43
C LEU A 58 6.93 2.37 21.52
N ASN A 59 7.84 3.29 21.74
CA ASN A 59 8.77 3.26 22.88
C ASN A 59 8.52 4.44 23.80
N LYS A 60 7.72 4.21 24.87
CA LYS A 60 7.36 5.23 25.85
C LYS A 60 8.57 5.81 26.57
N LEU A 61 9.63 5.01 26.81
CA LEU A 61 10.85 5.46 27.50
C LEU A 61 11.69 6.41 26.64
N LYS A 62 11.58 6.29 25.30
CA LYS A 62 12.33 7.14 24.34
C LYS A 62 11.45 8.20 23.69
N SER A 63 10.22 8.40 24.16
CA SER A 63 9.23 9.31 23.54
C SER A 63 9.03 9.08 22.04
N MET A 64 9.25 7.85 21.57
CA MET A 64 9.07 7.50 20.17
C MET A 64 7.60 7.17 19.90
N LYS A 65 7.00 7.85 18.92
CA LYS A 65 5.64 7.56 18.44
C LYS A 65 5.61 6.19 17.74
N ALA A 66 4.44 5.56 17.72
CA ALA A 66 4.23 4.36 16.94
C ALA A 66 4.42 4.65 15.44
N VAL A 67 5.15 3.80 14.74
CA VAL A 67 5.35 3.93 13.29
C VAL A 67 4.07 3.48 12.59
N HIS A 68 3.53 4.34 11.75
CA HIS A 68 2.43 4.02 10.86
C HIS A 68 2.96 3.80 9.45
N MET A 69 2.43 2.82 8.72
CA MET A 69 2.90 2.43 7.40
C MET A 69 1.72 2.31 6.44
N VAL A 70 1.84 2.89 5.25
CA VAL A 70 0.95 2.59 4.12
C VAL A 70 1.60 1.50 3.28
N ASN A 71 0.87 0.42 3.03
CA ASN A 71 1.35 -0.77 2.33
C ASN A 71 0.52 -1.02 1.07
N ALA A 72 1.17 -1.47 0.01
CA ALA A 72 0.54 -1.97 -1.20
C ALA A 72 0.69 -3.49 -1.28
N TRP A 73 -0.42 -4.20 -1.28
CA TRP A 73 -0.47 -5.66 -1.35
C TRP A 73 -1.03 -6.13 -2.69
N SER A 74 -0.31 -6.97 -3.39
CA SER A 74 -0.80 -7.67 -4.59
C SER A 74 -1.54 -8.94 -4.20
N THR A 75 -2.80 -9.07 -4.61
CA THR A 75 -3.58 -10.29 -4.37
C THR A 75 -3.12 -11.43 -5.28
N GLY A 76 -2.77 -11.11 -6.53
CA GLY A 76 -2.30 -12.10 -7.50
C GLY A 76 -0.95 -12.70 -7.17
N MET A 77 -0.07 -11.93 -6.51
CA MET A 77 1.25 -12.41 -6.06
C MET A 77 1.25 -12.88 -4.60
N SER A 78 0.20 -12.57 -3.83
CA SER A 78 0.12 -12.79 -2.38
C SER A 78 1.32 -12.22 -1.62
N MET A 79 1.76 -11.00 -2.01
CA MET A 79 2.91 -10.34 -1.37
C MET A 79 2.79 -8.81 -1.38
N SER A 80 3.55 -8.16 -0.50
CA SER A 80 3.71 -6.70 -0.51
C SER A 80 4.54 -6.28 -1.72
N LEU A 81 4.09 -5.20 -2.41
CA LEU A 81 4.81 -4.57 -3.52
C LEU A 81 5.69 -3.42 -3.06
N GLY A 82 5.37 -2.81 -1.93
CA GLY A 82 6.09 -1.69 -1.36
C GLY A 82 5.32 -1.08 -0.18
N GLN A 83 6.00 -0.22 0.56
CA GLN A 83 5.42 0.45 1.73
C GLN A 83 6.09 1.79 1.97
N ILE A 84 5.34 2.74 2.54
CA ILE A 84 5.85 4.07 2.92
C ILE A 84 5.51 4.33 4.38
N PRO A 85 6.50 4.74 5.21
CA PRO A 85 6.21 5.17 6.57
C PRO A 85 5.51 6.52 6.59
N THR A 86 4.61 6.71 7.53
CA THR A 86 3.98 8.00 7.83
C THR A 86 4.17 8.33 9.31
N GLU A 87 4.28 9.60 9.62
CA GLU A 87 4.44 10.03 11.02
C GLU A 87 3.15 9.81 11.82
N GLU A 88 2.00 9.95 11.18
CA GLU A 88 0.68 9.83 11.81
C GLU A 88 -0.32 9.21 10.81
N LYS A 89 -1.40 8.62 11.33
CA LYS A 89 -2.48 8.06 10.51
C LYS A 89 -3.14 9.10 9.61
N SER A 90 -3.23 10.34 10.05
CA SER A 90 -3.76 11.47 9.24
C SER A 90 -2.96 11.74 7.97
N ASN A 91 -1.71 11.27 7.90
CA ASN A 91 -0.82 11.48 6.75
C ASN A 91 -0.91 10.38 5.69
N GLU A 92 -1.83 9.41 5.83
CA GLU A 92 -2.08 8.37 4.80
C GLU A 92 -2.45 9.01 3.46
N ILE A 93 -3.28 10.06 3.46
CA ILE A 93 -3.72 10.77 2.25
C ILE A 93 -2.52 11.28 1.43
N THR A 94 -1.46 11.74 2.10
CA THR A 94 -0.25 12.23 1.45
C THR A 94 0.73 11.11 1.06
N ALA A 95 0.74 10.00 1.81
CA ALA A 95 1.61 8.86 1.54
C ALA A 95 1.10 7.95 0.41
N ILE A 96 -0.21 7.80 0.26
CA ILE A 96 -0.81 6.98 -0.81
C ILE A 96 -0.34 7.42 -2.20
N PRO A 97 -0.41 8.71 -2.61
CA PRO A 97 0.08 9.15 -3.91
C PRO A 97 1.56 8.85 -4.14
N LEU A 98 2.40 8.98 -3.10
CA LEU A 98 3.84 8.66 -3.18
C LEU A 98 4.08 7.16 -3.40
N LEU A 99 3.32 6.32 -2.70
CA LEU A 99 3.39 4.86 -2.88
C LEU A 99 2.96 4.46 -4.29
N LEU A 100 1.84 5.03 -4.79
CA LEU A 100 1.35 4.78 -6.14
C LEU A 100 2.36 5.17 -7.22
N ASP A 101 3.18 6.22 -7.01
CA ASP A 101 4.23 6.63 -7.96
C ASP A 101 5.27 5.53 -8.18
N LEU A 102 5.58 4.77 -7.15
CA LEU A 102 6.59 3.72 -7.18
C LEU A 102 6.10 2.44 -7.88
N LEU A 103 4.79 2.27 -8.06
CA LEU A 103 4.19 1.04 -8.56
C LEU A 103 3.82 1.10 -10.04
N ASP A 104 3.90 -0.03 -10.74
CA ASP A 104 3.28 -0.21 -12.05
C ASP A 104 1.81 -0.63 -11.88
N LEU A 105 0.90 0.29 -12.20
CA LEU A 105 -0.54 0.12 -12.03
C LEU A 105 -1.28 -0.28 -13.32
N LYS A 106 -0.56 -0.43 -14.43
CA LYS A 106 -1.18 -0.71 -15.73
C LYS A 106 -2.02 -1.99 -15.67
N ASN A 107 -3.29 -1.87 -16.05
CA ASN A 107 -4.29 -2.94 -16.00
C ASN A 107 -4.51 -3.55 -14.61
N CYS A 108 -4.17 -2.84 -13.53
CA CYS A 108 -4.47 -3.26 -12.17
C CYS A 108 -5.76 -2.62 -11.67
N LEU A 109 -6.43 -3.29 -10.74
CA LEU A 109 -7.49 -2.70 -9.91
C LEU A 109 -6.88 -2.29 -8.57
N VAL A 110 -6.85 -0.99 -8.27
CA VAL A 110 -6.36 -0.46 -6.99
C VAL A 110 -7.55 -0.28 -6.05
N SER A 111 -7.56 -1.01 -4.94
CA SER A 111 -8.58 -0.87 -3.90
C SER A 111 -8.02 -0.14 -2.69
N ILE A 112 -8.75 0.87 -2.21
CA ILE A 112 -8.34 1.72 -1.10
C ILE A 112 -9.57 1.96 -0.21
N ASP A 113 -9.34 2.06 1.11
CA ASP A 113 -10.40 2.38 2.06
C ASP A 113 -10.89 3.84 1.94
N ALA A 114 -11.85 4.22 2.77
CA ALA A 114 -12.50 5.53 2.66
C ALA A 114 -11.57 6.73 2.89
N ILE A 115 -10.42 6.56 3.55
CA ILE A 115 -9.46 7.64 3.74
C ILE A 115 -8.80 8.02 2.42
N GLY A 116 -8.62 7.05 1.52
CA GLY A 116 -8.08 7.24 0.17
C GLY A 116 -9.12 7.63 -0.88
N CYS A 117 -10.40 7.84 -0.51
CA CYS A 117 -11.43 8.32 -1.42
C CYS A 117 -11.24 9.81 -1.74
N GLN A 118 -10.23 10.12 -2.57
CA GLN A 118 -9.83 11.46 -2.96
C GLN A 118 -9.69 11.53 -4.48
N THR A 119 -10.14 12.64 -5.06
CA THR A 119 -10.09 12.88 -6.52
C THR A 119 -8.65 12.79 -7.05
N GLU A 120 -7.68 13.30 -6.31
CA GLU A 120 -6.26 13.26 -6.69
C GLU A 120 -5.73 11.82 -6.78
N ILE A 121 -6.11 10.97 -5.83
CA ILE A 121 -5.71 9.55 -5.80
C ILE A 121 -6.35 8.80 -6.97
N ALA A 122 -7.65 9.00 -7.21
CA ALA A 122 -8.37 8.41 -8.34
C ALA A 122 -7.74 8.79 -9.68
N ASN A 123 -7.45 10.08 -9.87
CA ASN A 123 -6.78 10.59 -11.07
C ASN A 123 -5.39 9.97 -11.25
N LYS A 124 -4.60 9.86 -10.19
CA LYS A 124 -3.27 9.28 -10.25
C LYS A 124 -3.30 7.82 -10.70
N VAL A 125 -4.22 7.01 -10.16
CA VAL A 125 -4.40 5.62 -10.59
C VAL A 125 -4.77 5.55 -12.08
N THR A 126 -5.71 6.38 -12.52
CA THR A 126 -6.19 6.42 -13.92
C THR A 126 -5.08 6.82 -14.88
N VAL A 127 -4.31 7.88 -14.56
CA VAL A 127 -3.18 8.35 -15.39
C VAL A 127 -2.12 7.25 -15.55
N LYS A 128 -1.93 6.41 -14.53
CA LYS A 128 -1.01 5.25 -14.58
C LYS A 128 -1.62 4.01 -15.27
N GLY A 129 -2.82 4.14 -15.87
CA GLY A 129 -3.48 3.06 -16.62
C GLY A 129 -4.12 1.98 -15.75
N GLY A 130 -4.36 2.26 -14.48
CA GLY A 130 -5.09 1.41 -13.54
C GLY A 130 -6.58 1.78 -13.45
N ASN A 131 -7.35 0.89 -12.83
CA ASN A 131 -8.71 1.13 -12.38
C ASN A 131 -8.71 1.24 -10.86
N TYR A 132 -9.70 1.88 -10.27
CA TYR A 132 -9.80 2.02 -8.83
C TYR A 132 -11.13 1.53 -8.26
N LEU A 133 -11.09 1.07 -7.04
CA LEU A 133 -12.24 0.77 -6.18
C LEU A 133 -12.02 1.50 -4.86
N LEU A 134 -12.75 2.59 -4.63
CA LEU A 134 -12.63 3.42 -3.44
C LEU A 134 -13.86 3.21 -2.56
N ALA A 135 -13.64 2.95 -1.27
CA ALA A 135 -14.73 2.90 -0.32
C ALA A 135 -15.24 4.33 -0.04
N VAL A 136 -16.55 4.51 -0.08
CA VAL A 136 -17.19 5.79 0.26
C VAL A 136 -17.81 5.68 1.65
N LYS A 137 -17.57 6.70 2.49
CA LYS A 137 -18.15 6.83 3.83
C LYS A 137 -18.59 8.27 4.06
N GLU A 138 -19.12 8.55 5.23
CA GLU A 138 -19.61 9.88 5.64
C GLU A 138 -18.56 11.00 5.58
N ASN A 139 -17.26 10.67 5.48
CA ASN A 139 -16.19 11.65 5.25
C ASN A 139 -16.28 12.31 3.86
N GLN A 140 -17.05 11.71 2.93
CA GLN A 140 -17.37 12.22 1.58
C GLN A 140 -18.89 12.36 1.43
N LYS A 141 -19.52 13.23 2.22
CA LYS A 141 -20.98 13.35 2.38
C LYS A 141 -21.72 13.40 1.06
N GLY A 142 -21.35 14.31 0.15
CA GLY A 142 -22.03 14.46 -1.13
C GLY A 142 -22.01 13.21 -2.00
N LEU A 143 -20.86 12.51 -2.04
CA LEU A 143 -20.72 11.27 -2.79
C LEU A 143 -21.48 10.12 -2.10
N TYR A 144 -21.45 10.07 -0.77
CA TYR A 144 -22.14 9.06 0.03
C TYR A 144 -23.68 9.19 -0.11
N GLU A 145 -24.21 10.39 -0.05
CA GLU A 145 -25.64 10.67 -0.24
C GLU A 145 -26.11 10.30 -1.65
N GLU A 146 -25.29 10.56 -2.68
CA GLU A 146 -25.60 10.19 -4.06
C GLU A 146 -25.59 8.66 -4.24
N GLU A 147 -24.62 7.93 -3.68
CA GLU A 147 -24.60 6.47 -3.70
C GLU A 147 -25.82 5.86 -3.01
N LEU A 148 -26.23 6.39 -1.85
CA LEU A 148 -27.45 5.93 -1.17
C LEU A 148 -28.69 6.14 -2.05
N ARG A 149 -28.82 7.29 -2.69
CA ARG A 149 -29.93 7.60 -3.60
C ARG A 149 -29.98 6.65 -4.78
N GLN A 150 -28.84 6.39 -5.42
CA GLN A 150 -28.75 5.45 -6.54
C GLN A 150 -29.10 4.02 -6.13
N THR A 151 -28.64 3.59 -4.95
CA THR A 151 -28.94 2.27 -4.40
C THR A 151 -30.44 2.11 -4.09
N GLU A 152 -31.10 3.16 -3.60
CA GLU A 152 -32.52 3.15 -3.29
C GLU A 152 -33.35 3.08 -4.58
N ILE A 153 -32.98 3.82 -5.63
CA ILE A 153 -33.62 3.74 -6.96
C ILE A 153 -33.49 2.31 -7.54
N MET A 154 -32.33 1.67 -7.42
CA MET A 154 -32.12 0.31 -7.91
C MET A 154 -32.93 -0.77 -7.13
N ARG A 155 -33.29 -0.51 -5.89
CA ARG A 155 -34.16 -1.42 -5.10
C ARG A 155 -35.66 -1.30 -5.41
N LEU A 156 -36.05 -0.21 -6.03
CA LEU A 156 -37.45 0.09 -6.36
C LEU A 156 -37.84 -0.35 -7.78
N ASN A 157 -36.88 -0.76 -8.60
CA ASN A 157 -37.03 -1.32 -9.94
C ASN A 157 -36.78 -2.83 -9.94
#